data_2f0f9f7f0e64f4a85cabe47af4bd7bfe
#
_entry.id   2f0f9f7f0e64f4a85cabe47af4bd7bfe
#
_cell.length_a   1.000
_cell.length_b   1.000
_cell.length_c   1.000
_cell.angle_alpha   90.00
_cell.angle_beta   90.00
_cell.angle_gamma   90.00
#
_symmetry.space_group_name_H-M   'P 1'
#
loop_
_entity.id
_entity.type
_entity.pdbx_description
1 polymer ?
#
loop_
_entity_poly.entity_id
_entity_poly.type
_entity_poly.pdbx_seq_one_letter_code
_entity_poly.pdbx_strand_id
1 'polypeptide(L)'
;IIAAMALALGNMIYLPSKISRSAGNIVTGTQFVDTRGNNPQFLYHLAKSANIPLLLAGLFGMLLLISEGTDWTTGNKIFVGTSMTLLLVPLLDRFLRNRGDEKLGFWDRLFGGVWLVTAEKTESDSGLIKRLQSLGDYAEQRGMMAEDDEKAS
;
A
#
# COMPACT_ATOMS: atom_id res chain seq x y z
N ILE A 1 4.66 20.06 -2.56
CA ILE A 1 5.53 18.97 -2.10
C ILE A 1 5.31 18.73 -0.60
N ILE A 2 5.48 19.72 0.30
CA ILE A 2 5.35 19.57 1.76
C ILE A 2 3.99 19.00 2.15
N ALA A 3 2.89 19.50 1.60
CA ALA A 3 1.55 18.99 1.88
C ALA A 3 1.38 17.51 1.44
N ALA A 4 1.92 17.14 0.28
CA ALA A 4 1.87 15.76 -0.20
C ALA A 4 2.69 14.82 0.70
N MET A 5 3.86 15.25 1.16
CA MET A 5 4.67 14.49 2.13
C MET A 5 3.95 14.34 3.47
N ALA A 6 3.34 15.41 3.99
CA ALA A 6 2.57 15.34 5.23
C ALA A 6 1.38 14.37 5.13
N LEU A 7 0.66 14.38 4.00
CA LEU A 7 -0.43 13.43 3.74
C LEU A 7 0.08 11.99 3.63
N ALA A 8 1.21 11.78 2.94
CA ALA A 8 1.81 10.45 2.82
C ALA A 8 2.25 9.91 4.19
N LEU A 9 2.96 10.71 4.98
CA LEU A 9 3.37 10.34 6.34
C LEU A 9 2.17 10.12 7.27
N GLY A 10 1.14 10.95 7.18
CA GLY A 10 -0.10 10.77 7.90
C GLY A 10 -0.78 9.43 7.59
N ASN A 11 -0.81 9.06 6.30
CA ASN A 11 -1.38 7.78 5.87
C ASN A 11 -0.50 6.58 6.26
N MET A 12 0.83 6.72 6.20
CA MET A 12 1.76 5.62 6.48
C MET A 12 1.96 5.35 7.97
N ILE A 13 1.96 6.39 8.80
CA ILE A 13 2.36 6.32 10.20
C ILE A 13 1.17 6.62 11.12
N TYR A 14 0.56 7.79 10.96
CA TYR A 14 -0.46 8.26 11.91
C TYR A 14 -1.72 7.39 11.92
N LEU A 15 -2.33 7.15 10.75
CA LEU A 15 -3.54 6.34 10.68
C LEU A 15 -3.32 4.90 11.15
N PRO A 16 -2.30 4.16 10.67
CA PRO A 16 -2.06 2.79 11.14
C PRO A 16 -1.72 2.72 12.63
N SER A 17 -1.02 3.70 13.19
CA SER A 17 -0.69 3.71 14.63
C SER A 17 -1.90 3.96 15.54
N LYS A 18 -2.93 4.66 15.04
CA LYS A 18 -4.13 4.98 15.83
C LYS A 18 -5.26 3.98 15.65
N ILE A 19 -5.48 3.51 14.44
CA ILE A 19 -6.65 2.69 14.09
C ILE A 19 -6.30 1.42 13.32
N SER A 20 -5.01 1.09 13.17
CA SER A 20 -4.49 -0.08 12.44
C SER A 20 -5.02 -0.19 10.99
N ARG A 21 -5.36 0.94 10.36
CA ARG A 21 -5.91 1.02 9.01
C ARG A 21 -5.31 2.21 8.27
N SER A 22 -5.07 2.06 6.97
CA SER A 22 -4.70 3.18 6.09
C SER A 22 -5.94 3.95 5.63
N ALA A 23 -5.75 5.15 5.07
CA ALA A 23 -6.86 5.92 4.49
C ALA A 23 -7.59 5.12 3.39
N GLY A 24 -6.85 4.41 2.54
CA GLY A 24 -7.44 3.52 1.53
C GLY A 24 -8.34 2.46 2.14
N ASN A 25 -7.87 1.78 3.19
CA ASN A 25 -8.66 0.76 3.89
C ASN A 25 -9.90 1.32 4.59
N ILE A 26 -9.86 2.57 5.05
CA ILE A 26 -11.03 3.23 5.64
C ILE A 26 -12.07 3.50 4.55
N VAL A 27 -11.64 4.03 3.41
CA VAL A 27 -12.52 4.34 2.26
C VAL A 27 -13.15 3.07 1.69
N THR A 28 -12.39 1.99 1.56
CA THR A 28 -12.89 0.70 1.02
C THR A 28 -13.61 -0.17 2.05
N GLY A 29 -13.76 0.27 3.30
CA GLY A 29 -14.38 -0.54 4.36
C GLY A 29 -13.62 -1.83 4.66
N THR A 30 -12.29 -1.85 4.47
CA THR A 30 -11.46 -3.03 4.67
C THR A 30 -10.47 -2.87 5.80
N GLN A 31 -9.92 -3.98 6.28
CA GLN A 31 -8.79 -4.01 7.23
C GLN A 31 -7.90 -5.23 6.99
N PHE A 32 -6.66 -5.12 7.40
CA PHE A 32 -5.74 -6.23 7.42
C PHE A 32 -5.87 -7.02 8.74
N VAL A 33 -5.88 -8.35 8.64
CA VAL A 33 -5.86 -9.26 9.79
C VAL A 33 -4.82 -10.35 9.61
N ASP A 34 -4.20 -10.76 10.69
CA ASP A 34 -3.29 -11.91 10.72
C ASP A 34 -4.06 -13.25 10.75
N THR A 35 -3.34 -14.36 10.74
CA THR A 35 -3.90 -15.73 10.84
C THR A 35 -4.75 -15.97 12.09
N ARG A 36 -4.65 -15.12 13.10
CA ARG A 36 -5.40 -15.21 14.36
C ARG A 36 -6.60 -14.26 14.41
N GLY A 37 -6.86 -13.52 13.32
CA GLY A 37 -7.91 -12.51 13.27
C GLY A 37 -7.55 -11.19 13.97
N ASN A 38 -6.30 -10.99 14.42
CA ASN A 38 -5.87 -9.76 15.06
C ASN A 38 -5.34 -8.75 14.05
N ASN A 39 -5.30 -7.49 14.45
CA ASN A 39 -4.62 -6.46 13.66
C ASN A 39 -3.12 -6.79 13.54
N PRO A 40 -2.55 -6.75 12.33
CA PRO A 40 -1.13 -7.01 12.14
C PRO A 40 -0.28 -5.93 12.82
N GLN A 41 0.99 -6.27 13.05
CA GLN A 41 1.94 -5.35 13.69
C GLN A 41 2.09 -4.05 12.87
N PHE A 42 2.37 -2.95 13.56
CA PHE A 42 2.61 -1.65 12.93
C PHE A 42 3.65 -1.69 11.80
N LEU A 43 4.72 -2.49 11.98
CA LEU A 43 5.76 -2.68 10.95
C LEU A 43 5.21 -3.25 9.64
N TYR A 44 4.19 -4.11 9.70
CA TYR A 44 3.51 -4.58 8.48
C TYR A 44 2.87 -3.42 7.71
N HIS A 45 2.11 -2.56 8.41
CA HIS A 45 1.46 -1.41 7.79
C HIS A 45 2.48 -0.45 7.17
N LEU A 46 3.59 -0.22 7.85
CA LEU A 46 4.68 0.60 7.35
C LEU A 46 5.29 0.00 6.08
N ALA A 47 5.66 -1.28 6.12
CA ALA A 47 6.23 -1.99 4.98
C ALA A 47 5.28 -2.04 3.77
N LYS A 48 4.00 -2.33 4.02
CA LYS A 48 2.98 -2.37 2.98
C LYS A 48 2.74 -0.99 2.35
N SER A 49 2.68 0.05 3.15
CA SER A 49 2.51 1.43 2.68
C SER A 49 3.74 1.96 1.94
N ALA A 50 4.92 1.41 2.22
CA ALA A 50 6.16 1.79 1.52
C ALA A 50 6.20 1.36 0.05
N ASN A 51 5.36 0.41 -0.40
CA ASN A 51 5.36 -0.05 -1.79
C ASN A 51 5.22 1.07 -2.82
N ILE A 52 4.33 2.04 -2.59
CA ILE A 52 4.13 3.16 -3.52
C ILE A 52 5.32 4.12 -3.51
N PRO A 53 5.80 4.62 -2.37
CA PRO A 53 7.03 5.42 -2.33
C PRO A 53 8.25 4.73 -2.94
N LEU A 54 8.45 3.44 -2.68
CA LEU A 54 9.55 2.65 -3.25
C LEU A 54 9.45 2.55 -4.78
N LEU A 55 8.24 2.27 -5.29
CA LEU A 55 7.99 2.23 -6.73
C LEU A 55 8.30 3.58 -7.39
N LEU A 56 7.80 4.68 -6.82
CA LEU A 56 8.04 6.03 -7.35
C LEU A 56 9.51 6.42 -7.29
N ALA A 57 10.19 6.14 -6.17
CA ALA A 57 11.61 6.43 -6.03
C ALA A 57 12.46 5.63 -7.01
N GLY A 58 12.15 4.35 -7.20
CA GLY A 58 12.84 3.50 -8.17
C GLY A 58 12.62 3.94 -9.61
N LEU A 59 11.38 4.28 -10.00
CA LEU A 59 11.07 4.83 -11.33
C LEU A 59 11.77 6.16 -11.55
N PHE A 60 11.73 7.07 -10.57
CA PHE A 60 12.41 8.35 -10.68
C PHE A 60 13.92 8.18 -10.83
N GLY A 61 14.53 7.27 -10.06
CA GLY A 61 15.94 6.95 -10.19
C GLY A 61 16.31 6.41 -11.57
N MET A 62 15.49 5.55 -12.16
CA MET A 62 15.68 5.05 -13.51
C MET A 62 15.54 6.16 -14.58
N LEU A 63 14.56 7.05 -14.41
CA LEU A 63 14.38 8.19 -15.32
C LEU A 63 15.56 9.16 -15.30
N LEU A 64 16.13 9.44 -14.13
CA LEU A 64 17.34 10.29 -14.03
C LEU A 64 18.50 9.68 -14.80
N LEU A 65 18.72 8.37 -14.69
CA LEU A 65 19.77 7.67 -15.45
C LEU A 65 19.62 7.80 -16.96
N ILE A 66 18.40 7.68 -17.46
CA ILE A 66 18.11 7.82 -18.89
C ILE A 66 18.37 9.25 -19.35
N SER A 67 18.08 10.26 -18.53
CA SER A 67 18.22 11.67 -18.88
C SER A 67 19.66 12.17 -18.88
N GLU A 68 20.52 11.63 -18.01
CA GLU A 68 21.92 12.09 -17.84
C GLU A 68 22.90 11.44 -18.81
N GLY A 69 22.46 10.42 -19.56
CA GLY A 69 23.36 9.61 -20.38
C GLY A 69 24.17 8.60 -19.56
N THR A 70 24.50 7.46 -20.14
CA THR A 70 25.03 6.31 -19.38
C THR A 70 26.56 6.25 -19.40
N ASP A 71 27.22 7.15 -18.71
CA ASP A 71 28.60 6.88 -18.34
C ASP A 71 28.61 5.88 -17.18
N TRP A 72 29.10 4.68 -17.42
CA TRP A 72 29.14 3.59 -16.46
C TRP A 72 30.21 3.78 -15.37
N THR A 73 30.15 4.90 -14.68
CA THR A 73 30.96 5.13 -13.48
C THR A 73 30.50 4.22 -12.32
N THR A 74 31.37 4.02 -11.31
CA THR A 74 31.01 3.25 -10.13
C THR A 74 29.79 3.82 -9.40
N GLY A 75 29.68 5.15 -9.34
CA GLY A 75 28.52 5.85 -8.76
C GLY A 75 27.22 5.49 -9.47
N ASN A 76 27.23 5.55 -10.82
CA ASN A 76 26.05 5.21 -11.63
C ASN A 76 25.64 3.74 -11.48
N LYS A 77 26.60 2.81 -11.38
CA LYS A 77 26.30 1.38 -11.13
C LYS A 77 25.60 1.17 -9.78
N ILE A 78 26.08 1.82 -8.73
CA ILE A 78 25.43 1.75 -7.40
C ILE A 78 24.04 2.36 -7.46
N PHE A 79 23.88 3.50 -8.13
CA PHE A 79 22.59 4.17 -8.27
C PHE A 79 21.58 3.31 -9.06
N VAL A 80 21.99 2.68 -10.16
CA VAL A 80 21.18 1.72 -10.92
C VAL A 80 20.77 0.55 -10.06
N GLY A 81 21.71 -0.08 -9.37
CA GLY A 81 21.46 -1.22 -8.49
C GLY A 81 20.44 -0.87 -7.40
N THR A 82 20.60 0.30 -6.77
CA THR A 82 19.64 0.79 -5.76
C THR A 82 18.26 1.02 -6.36
N SER A 83 18.16 1.73 -7.48
CA SER A 83 16.88 2.01 -8.14
C SER A 83 16.17 0.74 -8.58
N MET A 84 16.89 -0.24 -9.12
CA MET A 84 16.34 -1.55 -9.45
C MET A 84 15.83 -2.29 -8.20
N THR A 85 16.59 -2.27 -7.11
CA THR A 85 16.17 -2.91 -5.84
C THR A 85 14.88 -2.28 -5.31
N LEU A 86 14.78 -0.95 -5.36
CA LEU A 86 13.56 -0.23 -4.94
C LEU A 86 12.34 -0.60 -5.79
N LEU A 87 12.53 -0.87 -7.08
CA LEU A 87 11.47 -1.34 -7.98
C LEU A 87 11.09 -2.81 -7.74
N LEU A 88 12.08 -3.66 -7.48
CA LEU A 88 11.85 -5.10 -7.34
C LEU A 88 10.91 -5.44 -6.18
N VAL A 89 11.00 -4.74 -5.04
CA VAL A 89 10.19 -5.03 -3.85
C VAL A 89 8.68 -4.90 -4.13
N PRO A 90 8.16 -3.77 -4.63
CA PRO A 90 6.73 -3.64 -4.92
C PRO A 90 6.28 -4.51 -6.09
N LEU A 91 7.14 -4.74 -7.09
CA LEU A 91 6.84 -5.64 -8.20
C LEU A 91 6.72 -7.09 -7.73
N LEU A 92 7.61 -7.53 -6.83
CA LEU A 92 7.56 -8.86 -6.23
C LEU A 92 6.30 -9.03 -5.37
N ASP A 93 5.93 -8.01 -4.57
CA ASP A 93 4.68 -8.03 -3.79
C ASP A 93 3.46 -8.24 -4.70
N ARG A 94 3.38 -7.49 -5.80
CA ARG A 94 2.29 -7.62 -6.77
C ARG A 94 2.32 -8.95 -7.52
N PHE A 95 3.50 -9.40 -7.93
CA PHE A 95 3.67 -10.66 -8.66
C PHE A 95 3.22 -11.87 -7.83
N LEU A 96 3.66 -11.93 -6.56
CA LEU A 96 3.28 -13.02 -5.65
C LEU A 96 1.78 -13.02 -5.38
N ARG A 97 1.17 -11.83 -5.23
CA ARG A 97 -0.28 -11.70 -5.06
C ARG A 97 -1.06 -12.22 -6.25
N ASN A 98 -0.59 -11.94 -7.48
CA ASN A 98 -1.29 -12.35 -8.69
C ASN A 98 -1.14 -13.85 -9.03
N ARG A 99 -0.05 -14.48 -8.56
CA ARG A 99 0.24 -15.90 -8.87
C ARG A 99 -0.11 -16.87 -7.75
N GLY A 100 -0.28 -16.42 -6.53
CA GLY A 100 -0.59 -17.30 -5.40
C GLY A 100 -2.08 -17.55 -5.28
N ASP A 101 -2.47 -18.79 -5.01
CA ASP A 101 -3.88 -19.18 -4.75
C ASP A 101 -4.49 -18.39 -3.59
N GLU A 102 -3.68 -18.05 -2.60
CA GLU A 102 -4.10 -17.26 -1.42
C GLU A 102 -4.11 -15.75 -1.67
N LYS A 103 -3.72 -15.26 -2.86
CA LYS A 103 -3.61 -13.84 -3.21
C LYS A 103 -2.78 -13.00 -2.23
N LEU A 104 -1.81 -13.64 -1.54
CA LEU A 104 -0.92 -12.99 -0.58
C LEU A 104 0.31 -12.41 -1.29
N GLY A 105 0.58 -11.13 -1.06
CA GLY A 105 1.77 -10.45 -1.55
C GLY A 105 3.03 -10.81 -0.75
N PHE A 106 4.16 -10.20 -1.11
CA PHE A 106 5.45 -10.42 -0.46
C PHE A 106 5.39 -10.09 1.05
N TRP A 107 4.89 -8.91 1.39
CA TRP A 107 4.77 -8.49 2.79
C TRP A 107 3.77 -9.34 3.57
N ASP A 108 2.66 -9.72 2.93
CA ASP A 108 1.62 -10.53 3.57
C ASP A 108 2.20 -11.88 4.04
N ARG A 109 3.07 -12.51 3.22
CA ARG A 109 3.76 -13.75 3.56
C ARG A 109 4.87 -13.56 4.59
N LEU A 110 5.65 -12.49 4.45
CA LEU A 110 6.77 -12.19 5.36
C LEU A 110 6.30 -11.99 6.81
N PHE A 111 5.12 -11.40 6.99
CA PHE A 111 4.50 -11.19 8.30
C PHE A 111 3.58 -12.33 8.77
N GLY A 112 3.75 -13.53 8.20
CA GLY A 112 3.10 -14.75 8.69
C GLY A 112 1.68 -14.98 8.18
N GLY A 113 1.33 -14.41 7.04
CA GLY A 113 -0.01 -14.47 6.44
C GLY A 113 -0.90 -13.35 6.98
N VAL A 114 -1.11 -12.34 6.15
CA VAL A 114 -2.00 -11.22 6.46
C VAL A 114 -3.01 -11.10 5.34
N TRP A 115 -4.28 -11.12 5.67
CA TRP A 115 -5.39 -11.04 4.72
C TRP A 115 -6.11 -9.71 4.80
N LEU A 116 -6.69 -9.30 3.69
CA LEU A 116 -7.60 -8.17 3.62
C LEU A 116 -9.02 -8.69 3.83
N VAL A 117 -9.70 -8.20 4.84
CA VAL A 117 -11.09 -8.56 5.16
C VAL A 117 -11.97 -7.33 5.18
N THR A 118 -13.28 -7.52 4.98
CA THR A 118 -14.25 -6.45 5.21
C THR A 118 -14.27 -6.11 6.69
N ALA A 119 -14.27 -4.82 7.01
CA ALA A 119 -14.26 -4.33 8.38
C ALA A 119 -15.54 -3.58 8.70
N GLU A 120 -15.99 -3.71 9.93
CA GLU A 120 -17.06 -2.85 10.44
C GLU A 120 -16.64 -1.37 10.46
N LYS A 121 -17.61 -0.48 10.30
CA LYS A 121 -17.36 0.97 10.36
C LYS A 121 -16.81 1.33 11.73
N THR A 122 -15.68 2.00 11.75
CA THR A 122 -15.04 2.43 12.99
C THR A 122 -15.86 3.56 13.60
N GLU A 123 -16.42 3.35 14.78
CA GLU A 123 -16.99 4.43 15.58
C GLU A 123 -15.84 5.32 16.07
N SER A 124 -15.59 6.40 15.39
CA SER A 124 -14.56 7.37 15.77
C SER A 124 -15.13 8.77 15.73
N ASP A 125 -14.93 9.51 16.81
CA ASP A 125 -15.29 10.94 16.88
C ASP A 125 -14.38 11.85 16.04
N SER A 126 -13.31 11.30 15.44
CA SER A 126 -12.41 12.05 14.58
C SER A 126 -13.12 12.46 13.29
N GLY A 127 -13.27 13.77 13.09
CA GLY A 127 -13.90 14.32 11.88
C GLY A 127 -13.23 13.89 10.58
N LEU A 128 -11.92 13.56 10.61
CA LEU A 128 -11.18 13.05 9.46
C LEU A 128 -11.63 11.63 9.09
N ILE A 129 -11.80 10.75 10.07
CA ILE A 129 -12.25 9.37 9.84
C ILE A 129 -13.67 9.36 9.30
N LYS A 130 -14.57 10.19 9.86
CA LYS A 130 -15.94 10.35 9.34
C LYS A 130 -15.96 10.81 7.88
N ARG A 131 -15.09 11.75 7.49
CA ARG A 131 -14.97 12.21 6.10
C ARG A 131 -14.46 11.11 5.17
N LEU A 132 -13.49 10.33 5.59
CA LEU A 132 -12.99 9.21 4.79
C LEU A 132 -14.05 8.12 4.60
N GLN A 133 -14.81 7.80 5.64
CA GLN A 133 -15.93 6.87 5.55
C GLN A 133 -17.03 7.37 4.61
N SER A 134 -17.39 8.66 4.70
CA SER A 134 -18.40 9.25 3.80
C SER A 134 -17.95 9.26 2.32
N LEU A 135 -16.67 9.37 2.05
CA LEU A 135 -16.13 9.22 0.69
C LEU A 135 -16.26 7.76 0.20
N GLY A 136 -16.06 6.78 1.08
CA GLY A 136 -16.29 5.37 0.77
C GLY A 136 -17.75 5.10 0.44
N ASP A 137 -18.66 5.53 1.32
CA ASP A 137 -20.12 5.39 1.11
C ASP A 137 -20.57 6.03 -0.21
N TYR A 138 -20.01 7.20 -0.55
CA TYR A 138 -20.29 7.88 -1.82
C TYR A 138 -19.79 7.11 -3.04
N ALA A 139 -18.60 6.52 -2.95
CA ALA A 139 -18.04 5.72 -4.05
C ALA A 139 -18.80 4.41 -4.24
N GLU A 140 -19.25 3.77 -3.16
CA GLU A 140 -20.10 2.58 -3.17
C GLU A 140 -21.46 2.88 -3.82
N GLN A 141 -22.13 3.96 -3.42
CA GLN A 141 -23.42 4.39 -4.01
C GLN A 141 -23.32 4.66 -5.51
N ARG A 142 -22.15 5.06 -6.00
CA ARG A 142 -21.93 5.29 -7.45
C ARG A 142 -21.46 4.06 -8.21
N GLY A 143 -21.39 2.91 -7.57
CA GLY A 143 -20.92 1.66 -8.18
C GLY A 143 -19.44 1.67 -8.54
N MET A 144 -18.64 2.62 -8.01
CA MET A 144 -17.20 2.67 -8.26
C MET A 144 -16.43 1.58 -7.51
N MET A 145 -17.07 0.93 -6.55
CA MET A 145 -16.55 -0.19 -5.75
C MET A 145 -17.40 -1.46 -5.95
N ALA A 146 -18.20 -1.54 -7.00
CA ALA A 146 -18.87 -2.78 -7.36
C ALA A 146 -17.78 -3.81 -7.70
N GLU A 147 -17.59 -4.74 -6.80
CA GLU A 147 -16.66 -5.84 -6.97
C GLU A 147 -17.18 -6.78 -8.08
N ASP A 148 -16.22 -7.38 -8.77
CA ASP A 148 -16.39 -8.44 -9.76
C ASP A 148 -16.93 -9.76 -9.12
N ASP A 149 -17.98 -9.70 -8.31
CA ASP A 149 -18.64 -10.88 -7.73
C ASP A 149 -19.37 -11.73 -8.80
N GLU A 150 -19.41 -11.25 -10.03
CA GLU A 150 -20.10 -11.93 -11.15
C GLU A 150 -19.22 -12.96 -11.88
N LYS A 151 -17.99 -13.21 -11.44
CA LYS A 151 -17.10 -14.20 -12.08
C LYS A 151 -16.87 -15.49 -11.29
N ALA A 152 -17.68 -15.76 -10.28
CA ALA A 152 -17.61 -16.98 -9.46
C ALA A 152 -18.90 -17.80 -9.51
N SER A 153 -19.55 -17.86 -10.69
CA SER A 153 -20.68 -18.78 -10.95
C SER A 153 -20.32 -19.73 -12.06
#